data_f4b478fba113d253d422e7f7824ee429
#
_entry.id   f4b478fba113d253d422e7f7824ee429
#
_cell.length_a   1.000
_cell.length_b   1.000
_cell.length_c   1.000
_cell.angle_alpha   90.00
_cell.angle_beta   90.00
_cell.angle_gamma   90.00
#
_symmetry.space_group_name_H-M   'P 1'
#
loop_
_entity.id
_entity.type
_entity.pdbx_description
1 polymer ?
#
loop_
_entity_poly.entity_id
_entity_poly.type
_entity_poly.pdbx_seq_one_letter_code
_entity_poly.pdbx_strand_id
1 'polypeptide(L)'
;RYGRISHWIMHNEVDGGLSWTNMGVKPVTIFSDTYIKSMRMCYNIVRQYDEHAEVFASFSHSWTDISNVGWYTSKDIVDLLNTYSRVEGDFQWAMAYHSYAQSLFNPCTWLDPDATYSMDTKYITFKNLEVLNKWALSKENKYKGTVKRSVWLSEAGVNSPTYSDEDFQKQAAGFAYAWKKINALEGIDGIQWHNWFDHPGDGACLGLRKYLDATYNGEAKPVWYVYQKANTEEEDEYFEQFLSVIGISDWNIIEKF
;
A
#
# COMPACT_ATOMS: atom_id res chain seq x y z
N ARG A 1 21.26 -22.14 8.31
CA ARG A 1 19.94 -21.92 8.93
C ARG A 1 19.19 -20.96 8.01
N TYR A 2 18.06 -21.37 7.51
CA TYR A 2 17.16 -20.51 6.75
C TYR A 2 16.50 -19.54 7.74
N GLY A 3 16.29 -18.27 7.33
CA GLY A 3 15.60 -17.27 8.16
C GLY A 3 14.16 -17.68 8.47
N ARG A 4 13.57 -17.10 9.52
CA ARG A 4 12.13 -17.24 9.78
C ARG A 4 11.37 -16.24 8.93
N ILE A 5 10.20 -16.64 8.42
CA ILE A 5 9.25 -15.76 7.77
C ILE A 5 8.24 -15.34 8.85
N SER A 6 8.22 -14.06 9.19
CA SER A 6 7.35 -13.51 10.24
C SER A 6 6.13 -12.76 9.69
N HIS A 7 6.12 -12.39 8.41
CA HIS A 7 4.99 -11.67 7.78
C HIS A 7 4.42 -12.51 6.63
N TRP A 8 3.13 -12.78 6.67
CA TRP A 8 2.42 -13.65 5.73
C TRP A 8 1.24 -12.91 5.13
N ILE A 9 1.29 -12.57 3.84
CA ILE A 9 0.18 -11.97 3.12
C ILE A 9 -0.70 -13.09 2.56
N MET A 10 -1.97 -13.09 2.98
CA MET A 10 -2.96 -14.07 2.53
C MET A 10 -3.73 -13.54 1.32
N HIS A 11 -3.44 -14.10 0.18
CA HIS A 11 -3.91 -13.69 -1.15
C HIS A 11 -3.47 -12.27 -1.54
N ASN A 12 -3.41 -12.01 -2.84
CA ASN A 12 -3.17 -10.67 -3.36
C ASN A 12 -4.51 -9.95 -3.54
N GLU A 13 -4.58 -8.66 -3.16
CA GLU A 13 -5.73 -7.77 -3.39
C GLU A 13 -7.08 -8.51 -3.30
N VAL A 14 -7.41 -8.98 -2.12
CA VAL A 14 -8.58 -9.85 -1.90
C VAL A 14 -9.90 -9.19 -2.31
N ASP A 15 -9.96 -7.86 -2.26
CA ASP A 15 -11.06 -7.05 -2.79
C ASP A 15 -11.21 -7.17 -4.32
N GLY A 16 -10.14 -7.56 -5.03
CA GLY A 16 -10.15 -7.91 -6.45
C GLY A 16 -10.87 -9.23 -6.79
N GLY A 17 -11.65 -9.77 -5.90
CA GLY A 17 -12.59 -10.90 -6.05
C GLY A 17 -12.27 -11.88 -7.17
N LEU A 18 -12.89 -11.70 -8.34
CA LEU A 18 -12.71 -12.59 -9.49
C LEU A 18 -11.29 -12.62 -10.08
N SER A 19 -10.51 -11.53 -9.92
CA SER A 19 -9.18 -11.44 -10.52
C SER A 19 -8.14 -12.23 -9.72
N TRP A 20 -8.25 -12.21 -8.39
CA TRP A 20 -7.21 -12.71 -7.50
C TRP A 20 -7.63 -13.90 -6.63
N THR A 21 -8.92 -14.29 -6.66
CA THR A 21 -9.40 -15.44 -5.90
C THR A 21 -10.20 -16.42 -6.77
N ASN A 22 -10.26 -17.69 -6.36
CA ASN A 22 -11.05 -18.71 -7.04
C ASN A 22 -12.46 -18.89 -6.44
N MET A 23 -12.95 -17.90 -5.69
CA MET A 23 -14.24 -18.02 -4.99
C MET A 23 -15.45 -17.76 -5.89
N GLY A 24 -15.25 -17.22 -7.10
CA GLY A 24 -16.33 -16.75 -7.97
C GLY A 24 -17.05 -15.53 -7.37
N VAL A 25 -18.11 -15.06 -8.04
CA VAL A 25 -18.94 -13.96 -7.53
C VAL A 25 -19.80 -14.45 -6.37
N LYS A 26 -19.64 -13.81 -5.21
CA LYS A 26 -20.40 -14.09 -3.99
C LYS A 26 -20.87 -12.76 -3.38
N PRO A 27 -21.95 -12.76 -2.58
CA PRO A 27 -22.21 -11.64 -1.68
C PRO A 27 -20.97 -11.36 -0.82
N VAL A 28 -20.63 -10.10 -0.61
CA VAL A 28 -19.42 -9.67 0.14
C VAL A 28 -19.36 -10.29 1.54
N THR A 29 -20.51 -10.51 2.17
CA THR A 29 -20.62 -11.15 3.50
C THR A 29 -20.15 -12.60 3.49
N ILE A 30 -20.55 -13.40 2.47
CA ILE A 30 -20.14 -14.80 2.30
C ILE A 30 -18.66 -14.86 1.92
N PHE A 31 -18.23 -13.97 1.04
CA PHE A 31 -16.85 -13.86 0.63
C PHE A 31 -15.93 -13.57 1.84
N SER A 32 -16.26 -12.56 2.61
CA SER A 32 -15.48 -12.14 3.78
C SER A 32 -15.48 -13.21 4.90
N ASP A 33 -16.60 -13.90 5.13
CA ASP A 33 -16.65 -15.01 6.11
C ASP A 33 -15.69 -16.14 5.72
N THR A 34 -15.66 -16.51 4.45
CA THR A 34 -14.76 -17.55 3.95
C THR A 34 -13.30 -17.09 4.04
N TYR A 35 -13.03 -15.86 3.65
CA TYR A 35 -11.69 -15.31 3.68
C TYR A 35 -11.11 -15.20 5.10
N ILE A 36 -11.90 -14.71 6.07
CA ILE A 36 -11.44 -14.59 7.46
C ILE A 36 -11.12 -15.94 8.09
N LYS A 37 -11.85 -17.00 7.72
CA LYS A 37 -11.55 -18.37 8.15
C LYS A 37 -10.18 -18.83 7.62
N SER A 38 -9.87 -18.53 6.37
CA SER A 38 -8.54 -18.82 5.78
C SER A 38 -7.44 -18.06 6.50
N MET A 39 -7.64 -16.77 6.79
CA MET A 39 -6.69 -15.96 7.56
C MET A 39 -6.46 -16.52 8.96
N ARG A 40 -7.54 -16.89 9.67
CA ARG A 40 -7.45 -17.48 11.01
C ARG A 40 -6.68 -18.81 10.99
N MET A 41 -6.92 -19.66 9.99
CA MET A 41 -6.17 -20.90 9.83
C MET A 41 -4.68 -20.61 9.64
N CYS A 42 -4.32 -19.70 8.74
CA CYS A 42 -2.94 -19.29 8.55
C CYS A 42 -2.33 -18.75 9.85
N TYR A 43 -3.02 -17.82 10.53
CA TYR A 43 -2.58 -17.26 11.80
C TYR A 43 -2.30 -18.34 12.84
N ASN A 44 -3.21 -19.29 13.05
CA ASN A 44 -3.04 -20.36 14.01
C ASN A 44 -1.86 -21.29 13.67
N ILE A 45 -1.61 -21.51 12.38
CA ILE A 45 -0.49 -22.35 11.92
C ILE A 45 0.86 -21.62 12.14
N VAL A 46 0.99 -20.40 11.62
CA VAL A 46 2.29 -19.68 11.67
C VAL A 46 2.72 -19.36 13.10
N ARG A 47 1.75 -19.09 13.99
CA ARG A 47 2.00 -18.82 15.42
C ARG A 47 2.49 -20.03 16.20
N GLN A 48 2.38 -21.23 15.66
CA GLN A 48 3.01 -22.42 16.26
C GLN A 48 4.53 -22.44 16.04
N TYR A 49 5.01 -21.76 15.00
CA TYR A 49 6.42 -21.70 14.62
C TYR A 49 7.11 -20.39 15.00
N ASP A 50 6.34 -19.30 15.02
CA ASP A 50 6.81 -17.97 15.41
C ASP A 50 5.68 -17.23 16.14
N GLU A 51 5.86 -17.01 17.44
CA GLU A 51 4.89 -16.32 18.28
C GLU A 51 4.70 -14.83 17.91
N HIS A 52 5.58 -14.26 17.10
CA HIS A 52 5.51 -12.90 16.60
C HIS A 52 5.03 -12.82 15.15
N ALA A 53 4.73 -13.95 14.50
CA ALA A 53 4.26 -13.94 13.11
C ALA A 53 2.95 -13.17 12.95
N GLU A 54 2.86 -12.37 11.91
CA GLU A 54 1.68 -11.61 11.52
C GLU A 54 1.10 -12.13 10.21
N VAL A 55 -0.23 -12.12 10.12
CA VAL A 55 -0.98 -12.49 8.91
C VAL A 55 -1.74 -11.30 8.39
N PHE A 56 -1.47 -10.92 7.16
CA PHE A 56 -1.97 -9.71 6.52
C PHE A 56 -3.09 -10.03 5.54
N ALA A 57 -4.14 -9.21 5.58
CA ALA A 57 -5.12 -9.09 4.51
C ALA A 57 -4.62 -8.06 3.50
N SER A 58 -4.56 -8.43 2.22
CA SER A 58 -4.06 -7.56 1.15
C SER A 58 -5.23 -6.90 0.42
N PHE A 59 -5.10 -5.58 0.16
CA PHE A 59 -6.12 -4.75 -0.48
C PHE A 59 -5.53 -3.83 -1.53
N SER A 60 -6.30 -3.56 -2.60
CA SER A 60 -6.01 -2.53 -3.58
C SER A 60 -6.25 -1.11 -3.01
N HIS A 61 -5.97 -0.08 -3.82
CA HIS A 61 -6.23 1.32 -3.46
C HIS A 61 -7.71 1.72 -3.47
N SER A 62 -8.61 0.84 -3.92
CA SER A 62 -10.05 1.10 -4.09
C SER A 62 -10.80 1.02 -2.76
N TRP A 63 -10.90 2.14 -2.02
CA TRP A 63 -11.45 2.14 -0.66
C TRP A 63 -12.97 2.00 -0.63
N THR A 64 -13.72 2.93 -1.27
CA THR A 64 -15.19 2.86 -1.37
C THR A 64 -15.70 2.75 -2.80
N ASP A 65 -14.82 2.72 -3.79
CA ASP A 65 -15.16 2.54 -5.19
C ASP A 65 -14.92 1.10 -5.64
N ILE A 66 -15.70 0.65 -6.63
CA ILE A 66 -15.53 -0.68 -7.24
C ILE A 66 -14.87 -0.48 -8.60
N SER A 67 -13.60 -0.82 -8.71
CA SER A 67 -12.82 -0.60 -9.92
C SER A 67 -13.23 -1.49 -11.09
N ASN A 68 -13.72 -2.70 -10.82
CA ASN A 68 -14.04 -3.68 -11.86
C ASN A 68 -15.25 -4.57 -11.48
N VAL A 69 -15.87 -5.16 -12.50
CA VAL A 69 -16.96 -6.12 -12.30
C VAL A 69 -16.48 -7.33 -11.49
N GLY A 70 -17.22 -7.67 -10.45
CA GLY A 70 -16.88 -8.81 -9.56
C GLY A 70 -15.82 -8.49 -8.50
N TRP A 71 -15.45 -7.22 -8.37
CA TRP A 71 -14.65 -6.70 -7.27
C TRP A 71 -15.54 -6.19 -6.13
N TYR A 72 -14.95 -6.02 -4.97
CA TYR A 72 -15.57 -5.45 -3.77
C TYR A 72 -14.84 -4.15 -3.41
N THR A 73 -15.41 -3.36 -2.51
CA THR A 73 -14.66 -2.26 -1.90
C THR A 73 -13.74 -2.79 -0.81
N SER A 74 -12.52 -2.28 -0.70
CA SER A 74 -11.62 -2.67 0.40
C SER A 74 -12.26 -2.37 1.75
N LYS A 75 -12.97 -1.25 1.86
CA LYS A 75 -13.66 -0.84 3.10
C LYS A 75 -14.69 -1.86 3.57
N ASP A 76 -15.55 -2.37 2.67
CA ASP A 76 -16.57 -3.35 3.05
C ASP A 76 -15.93 -4.63 3.61
N ILE A 77 -14.86 -5.12 2.96
CA ILE A 77 -14.17 -6.32 3.44
C ILE A 77 -13.48 -6.02 4.78
N VAL A 78 -12.81 -4.89 4.95
CA VAL A 78 -12.14 -4.51 6.20
C VAL A 78 -13.14 -4.41 7.37
N ASP A 79 -14.31 -3.79 7.15
CA ASP A 79 -15.36 -3.67 8.15
C ASP A 79 -15.93 -5.05 8.54
N LEU A 80 -16.09 -5.94 7.55
CA LEU A 80 -16.52 -7.33 7.79
C LEU A 80 -15.41 -8.16 8.48
N LEU A 81 -14.14 -7.97 8.15
CA LEU A 81 -13.02 -8.61 8.86
C LEU A 81 -13.00 -8.19 10.34
N ASN A 82 -13.17 -6.91 10.63
CA ASN A 82 -13.29 -6.43 12.00
C ASN A 82 -14.47 -7.08 12.76
N THR A 83 -15.60 -7.26 12.08
CA THR A 83 -16.78 -7.86 12.67
C THR A 83 -16.60 -9.37 12.89
N TYR A 84 -16.24 -10.10 11.84
CA TYR A 84 -16.21 -11.57 11.85
C TYR A 84 -15.02 -12.12 12.63
N SER A 85 -13.86 -11.42 12.65
CA SER A 85 -12.73 -11.87 13.47
C SER A 85 -13.08 -11.95 14.95
N ARG A 86 -14.07 -11.17 15.43
CA ARG A 86 -14.47 -11.13 16.83
C ARG A 86 -15.50 -12.17 17.22
N VAL A 87 -16.26 -12.70 16.27
CA VAL A 87 -17.33 -13.68 16.54
C VAL A 87 -16.78 -14.95 17.20
N GLU A 88 -15.65 -15.45 16.72
CA GLU A 88 -14.99 -16.67 17.23
C GLU A 88 -13.76 -16.35 18.10
N GLY A 89 -13.70 -15.15 18.67
CA GLY A 89 -12.53 -14.62 19.36
C GLY A 89 -11.59 -13.87 18.41
N ASP A 90 -11.32 -12.61 18.74
CA ASP A 90 -10.46 -11.75 17.93
C ASP A 90 -9.04 -12.33 17.83
N PHE A 91 -8.45 -12.26 16.64
CA PHE A 91 -7.05 -12.56 16.42
C PHE A 91 -6.33 -11.37 15.78
N GLN A 92 -5.03 -11.27 15.98
CA GLN A 92 -4.24 -10.11 15.54
C GLN A 92 -3.90 -10.27 14.06
N TRP A 93 -4.85 -9.96 13.18
CA TRP A 93 -4.59 -9.80 11.75
C TRP A 93 -4.07 -8.40 11.46
N ALA A 94 -3.37 -8.25 10.35
CA ALA A 94 -2.73 -7.02 9.90
C ALA A 94 -3.19 -6.65 8.48
N MET A 95 -2.88 -5.44 8.02
CA MET A 95 -3.27 -4.92 6.71
C MET A 95 -2.05 -4.73 5.80
N ALA A 96 -2.11 -5.29 4.61
CA ALA A 96 -1.20 -5.09 3.49
C ALA A 96 -1.96 -4.28 2.42
N TYR A 97 -1.69 -2.99 2.32
CA TYR A 97 -2.44 -2.07 1.46
C TYR A 97 -1.60 -1.62 0.27
N HIS A 98 -2.20 -1.60 -0.93
CA HIS A 98 -1.53 -1.20 -2.16
C HIS A 98 -1.94 0.22 -2.54
N SER A 99 -1.19 1.21 -2.09
CA SER A 99 -1.55 2.64 -2.23
C SER A 99 -1.04 3.27 -3.52
N TYR A 100 -1.31 2.66 -4.66
CA TYR A 100 -1.02 3.26 -5.97
C TYR A 100 -1.79 4.56 -6.20
N ALA A 101 -1.37 5.35 -7.18
CA ALA A 101 -2.15 6.48 -7.67
C ALA A 101 -3.53 6.02 -8.17
N GLN A 102 -4.54 6.88 -8.10
CA GLN A 102 -5.90 6.61 -8.58
C GLN A 102 -5.90 6.05 -10.02
N SER A 103 -5.07 6.60 -10.87
CA SER A 103 -4.69 5.99 -12.14
C SER A 103 -3.25 5.53 -12.07
N LEU A 104 -2.99 4.26 -12.28
CA LEU A 104 -1.64 3.69 -12.26
C LEU A 104 -0.67 4.43 -13.22
N PHE A 105 -1.22 5.08 -14.23
CA PHE A 105 -0.44 5.86 -15.21
C PHE A 105 -0.14 7.29 -14.77
N ASN A 106 -0.70 7.78 -13.67
CA ASN A 106 -0.46 9.12 -13.16
C ASN A 106 0.78 9.17 -12.25
N PRO A 107 1.89 9.84 -12.67
CA PRO A 107 3.06 9.98 -11.80
C PRO A 107 2.83 11.00 -10.67
N CYS A 108 1.87 11.92 -10.81
CA CYS A 108 1.59 12.99 -9.85
C CYS A 108 0.50 12.56 -8.85
N THR A 109 0.76 11.52 -8.07
CA THR A 109 -0.21 10.96 -7.11
C THR A 109 -0.76 12.01 -6.12
N TRP A 110 0.00 13.07 -5.81
CA TRP A 110 -0.46 14.18 -4.94
C TRP A 110 -1.59 15.00 -5.54
N LEU A 111 -1.89 14.82 -6.84
CA LEU A 111 -2.98 15.49 -7.55
C LEU A 111 -4.22 14.60 -7.75
N ASP A 112 -4.22 13.37 -7.26
CA ASP A 112 -5.33 12.42 -7.43
C ASP A 112 -6.67 13.05 -6.99
N PRO A 113 -7.65 13.23 -7.92
CA PRO A 113 -8.83 14.04 -7.64
C PRO A 113 -9.81 13.40 -6.66
N ASP A 114 -10.01 12.08 -6.74
CA ASP A 114 -10.97 11.35 -5.93
C ASP A 114 -10.35 10.78 -4.63
N ALA A 115 -9.04 10.97 -4.41
CA ALA A 115 -8.39 10.69 -3.15
C ALA A 115 -8.58 11.88 -2.19
N THR A 116 -9.63 11.83 -1.38
CA THR A 116 -9.99 12.84 -0.39
C THR A 116 -9.57 12.42 1.02
N TYR A 117 -9.57 13.35 1.99
CA TYR A 117 -9.22 13.03 3.39
C TYR A 117 -10.41 12.53 4.22
N SER A 118 -11.55 12.27 3.59
CA SER A 118 -12.73 11.65 4.21
C SER A 118 -12.53 10.16 4.38
N MET A 119 -13.12 9.58 5.43
CA MET A 119 -13.22 8.12 5.61
C MET A 119 -14.08 7.45 4.52
N ASP A 120 -14.87 8.23 3.77
CA ASP A 120 -15.67 7.78 2.63
C ASP A 120 -15.02 8.13 1.28
N THR A 121 -13.70 8.36 1.27
CA THR A 121 -12.94 8.58 0.03
C THR A 121 -13.09 7.39 -0.92
N LYS A 122 -13.07 7.63 -2.24
CA LYS A 122 -13.11 6.54 -3.21
C LYS A 122 -11.82 5.72 -3.22
N TYR A 123 -10.67 6.42 -3.18
CA TYR A 123 -9.34 5.81 -3.23
C TYR A 123 -8.49 6.27 -2.06
N ILE A 124 -7.62 5.38 -1.58
CA ILE A 124 -6.54 5.76 -0.68
C ILE A 124 -5.23 5.57 -1.44
N THR A 125 -4.60 6.68 -1.77
CA THR A 125 -3.33 6.78 -2.50
C THR A 125 -2.28 7.44 -1.62
N PHE A 126 -1.08 7.67 -2.12
CA PHE A 126 -0.09 8.44 -1.36
C PHE A 126 -0.56 9.83 -0.95
N LYS A 127 -1.55 10.41 -1.68
CA LYS A 127 -2.11 11.73 -1.35
C LYS A 127 -2.79 11.77 0.01
N ASN A 128 -3.53 10.75 0.38
CA ASN A 128 -4.44 10.75 1.53
C ASN A 128 -4.23 9.54 2.48
N LEU A 129 -2.96 9.17 2.70
CA LEU A 129 -2.60 8.09 3.64
C LEU A 129 -3.11 8.35 5.07
N GLU A 130 -3.45 9.58 5.40
CA GLU A 130 -4.09 9.97 6.67
C GLU A 130 -5.41 9.21 6.92
N VAL A 131 -6.09 8.75 5.87
CA VAL A 131 -7.30 7.91 6.00
C VAL A 131 -6.94 6.55 6.60
N LEU A 132 -5.88 5.89 6.11
CA LEU A 132 -5.37 4.65 6.71
C LEU A 132 -4.83 4.87 8.12
N ASN A 133 -4.10 5.97 8.34
CA ASN A 133 -3.60 6.34 9.65
C ASN A 133 -4.75 6.47 10.66
N LYS A 134 -5.79 7.21 10.31
CA LYS A 134 -6.99 7.38 11.14
C LYS A 134 -7.70 6.05 11.39
N TRP A 135 -7.80 5.20 10.37
CA TRP A 135 -8.36 3.85 10.51
C TRP A 135 -7.54 3.03 11.50
N ALA A 136 -6.22 2.98 11.35
CA ALA A 136 -5.33 2.17 12.19
C ALA A 136 -5.33 2.60 13.66
N LEU A 137 -5.44 3.90 13.91
CA LEU A 137 -5.40 4.47 15.26
C LEU A 137 -6.74 4.46 15.97
N SER A 138 -7.86 4.27 15.25
CA SER A 138 -9.17 4.25 15.85
C SER A 138 -9.38 3.01 16.72
N LYS A 139 -10.02 3.19 17.86
CA LYS A 139 -10.18 2.14 18.90
C LYS A 139 -10.92 0.91 18.37
N GLU A 140 -11.92 1.15 17.55
CA GLU A 140 -12.77 0.10 16.95
C GLU A 140 -12.00 -0.83 16.01
N ASN A 141 -10.89 -0.39 15.43
CA ASN A 141 -10.06 -1.17 14.50
C ASN A 141 -8.91 -1.91 15.20
N LYS A 142 -8.61 -1.54 16.44
CA LYS A 142 -7.53 -2.17 17.20
C LYS A 142 -7.87 -3.60 17.62
N TYR A 143 -6.88 -4.47 17.64
CA TYR A 143 -6.99 -5.80 18.22
C TYR A 143 -7.34 -5.70 19.69
N LYS A 144 -8.43 -6.33 20.08
CA LYS A 144 -9.01 -6.24 21.45
C LYS A 144 -9.22 -4.80 21.94
N GLY A 145 -9.38 -3.85 21.01
CA GLY A 145 -9.61 -2.43 21.30
C GLY A 145 -8.39 -1.65 21.83
N THR A 146 -7.22 -2.25 21.90
CA THR A 146 -6.03 -1.65 22.53
C THR A 146 -4.78 -1.69 21.64
N VAL A 147 -4.53 -2.80 20.96
CA VAL A 147 -3.30 -2.99 20.17
C VAL A 147 -3.55 -2.57 18.72
N LYS A 148 -2.77 -1.62 18.22
CA LYS A 148 -2.79 -1.23 16.82
C LYS A 148 -2.49 -2.45 15.94
N ARG A 149 -3.28 -2.66 14.88
CA ARG A 149 -2.95 -3.64 13.85
C ARG A 149 -1.86 -3.07 12.95
N SER A 150 -0.91 -3.88 12.55
CA SER A 150 0.14 -3.46 11.61
C SER A 150 -0.48 -3.11 10.26
N VAL A 151 -0.02 -2.00 9.66
CA VAL A 151 -0.42 -1.53 8.34
C VAL A 151 0.83 -1.30 7.50
N TRP A 152 1.01 -2.12 6.49
CA TRP A 152 2.11 -2.00 5.54
C TRP A 152 1.58 -1.63 4.16
N LEU A 153 2.24 -0.68 3.51
CA LEU A 153 2.06 -0.43 2.08
C LEU A 153 2.90 -1.46 1.33
N SER A 154 2.37 -2.69 1.27
CA SER A 154 3.12 -3.89 0.87
C SER A 154 3.39 -3.99 -0.63
N GLU A 155 2.66 -3.22 -1.41
CA GLU A 155 2.87 -3.03 -2.83
C GLU A 155 2.50 -1.60 -3.18
N ALA A 156 3.47 -0.82 -3.60
CA ALA A 156 3.28 0.59 -3.88
C ALA A 156 4.35 1.08 -4.87
N GLY A 157 3.99 2.00 -5.74
CA GLY A 157 4.91 2.55 -6.73
C GLY A 157 4.32 3.73 -7.46
N VAL A 158 5.19 4.47 -8.14
CA VAL A 158 4.81 5.60 -9.00
C VAL A 158 5.32 5.32 -10.40
N ASN A 159 4.47 5.50 -11.39
CA ASN A 159 4.81 5.27 -12.79
C ASN A 159 5.77 6.36 -13.31
N SER A 160 6.65 5.96 -14.21
CA SER A 160 7.37 6.84 -15.14
C SER A 160 6.84 6.55 -16.54
N PRO A 161 5.83 7.29 -17.05
CA PRO A 161 5.14 6.96 -18.30
C PRO A 161 6.08 6.83 -19.50
N THR A 162 7.15 7.61 -19.49
CA THR A 162 8.26 7.51 -20.44
C THR A 162 9.59 7.51 -19.70
N TYR A 163 10.69 7.34 -20.45
CA TYR A 163 12.05 7.49 -19.91
C TYR A 163 12.62 8.90 -20.15
N SER A 164 11.74 9.91 -20.14
CA SER A 164 12.15 11.32 -20.13
C SER A 164 12.61 11.77 -18.76
N ASP A 165 13.50 12.76 -18.72
CA ASP A 165 13.93 13.36 -17.44
C ASP A 165 12.76 13.91 -16.63
N GLU A 166 11.76 14.49 -17.30
CA GLU A 166 10.55 15.01 -16.63
C GLU A 166 9.77 13.91 -15.91
N ASP A 167 9.51 12.79 -16.58
CA ASP A 167 8.77 11.67 -15.98
C ASP A 167 9.58 10.99 -14.86
N PHE A 168 10.89 10.91 -15.02
CA PHE A 168 11.77 10.42 -13.96
C PHE A 168 11.74 11.33 -12.72
N GLN A 169 11.72 12.65 -12.90
CA GLN A 169 11.62 13.59 -11.78
C GLN A 169 10.26 13.48 -11.08
N LYS A 170 9.16 13.30 -11.82
CA LYS A 170 7.84 13.07 -11.24
C LYS A 170 7.78 11.76 -10.45
N GLN A 171 8.34 10.67 -10.99
CA GLN A 171 8.42 9.39 -10.29
C GLN A 171 9.21 9.52 -8.98
N ALA A 172 10.36 10.17 -9.03
CA ALA A 172 11.23 10.40 -7.87
C ALA A 172 10.55 11.28 -6.82
N ALA A 173 9.88 12.37 -7.26
CA ALA A 173 9.09 13.24 -6.40
C ALA A 173 7.93 12.49 -5.73
N GLY A 174 7.28 11.57 -6.46
CA GLY A 174 6.20 10.74 -5.91
C GLY A 174 6.67 9.83 -4.78
N PHE A 175 7.86 9.24 -4.89
CA PHE A 175 8.45 8.48 -3.78
C PHE A 175 8.80 9.39 -2.59
N ALA A 176 9.46 10.52 -2.83
CA ALA A 176 9.80 11.45 -1.75
C ALA A 176 8.54 11.94 -1.00
N TYR A 177 7.46 12.26 -1.74
CA TYR A 177 6.16 12.62 -1.19
C TYR A 177 5.57 11.51 -0.31
N ALA A 178 5.54 10.28 -0.82
CA ALA A 178 5.03 9.13 -0.07
C ALA A 178 5.84 8.88 1.20
N TRP A 179 7.16 8.92 1.10
CA TRP A 179 8.07 8.68 2.22
C TRP A 179 7.90 9.71 3.33
N LYS A 180 7.85 11.01 3.00
CA LYS A 180 7.62 12.08 3.98
C LYS A 180 6.29 11.91 4.70
N LYS A 181 5.22 11.54 3.97
CA LYS A 181 3.92 11.26 4.60
C LYS A 181 3.96 10.05 5.53
N ILE A 182 4.55 8.93 5.10
CA ILE A 182 4.64 7.72 5.91
C ILE A 182 5.36 8.00 7.23
N ASN A 183 6.48 8.73 7.18
CA ASN A 183 7.26 9.06 8.38
C ASN A 183 6.50 9.95 9.38
N ALA A 184 5.53 10.74 8.92
CA ALA A 184 4.68 11.58 9.76
C ALA A 184 3.47 10.82 10.35
N LEU A 185 3.18 9.59 9.91
CA LEU A 185 1.94 8.86 10.21
C LEU A 185 2.20 7.63 11.10
N GLU A 186 1.86 7.70 12.38
CA GLU A 186 2.03 6.61 13.36
C GLU A 186 1.24 5.33 13.03
N GLY A 187 0.20 5.44 12.22
CA GLY A 187 -0.67 4.34 11.85
C GLY A 187 -0.09 3.42 10.77
N ILE A 188 0.97 3.85 10.06
CA ILE A 188 1.59 3.12 8.95
C ILE A 188 2.99 2.65 9.38
N ASP A 189 3.28 1.37 9.20
CA ASP A 189 4.50 0.73 9.70
C ASP A 189 5.62 0.64 8.66
N GLY A 190 5.30 0.81 7.37
CA GLY A 190 6.32 0.80 6.33
C GLY A 190 5.78 0.69 4.91
N ILE A 191 6.71 0.69 3.96
CA ILE A 191 6.44 0.60 2.53
C ILE A 191 7.38 -0.38 1.85
N GLN A 192 6.85 -1.15 0.92
CA GLN A 192 7.60 -1.96 -0.04
C GLN A 192 7.34 -1.43 -1.43
N TRP A 193 8.43 -1.03 -2.13
CA TRP A 193 8.31 -0.49 -3.48
C TRP A 193 8.15 -1.60 -4.52
N HIS A 194 7.16 -1.48 -5.36
CA HIS A 194 6.94 -2.33 -6.53
C HIS A 194 7.36 -1.55 -7.80
N ASN A 195 8.38 -1.99 -8.56
CA ASN A 195 9.21 -3.14 -8.27
C ASN A 195 10.72 -2.78 -8.43
N TRP A 196 11.60 -3.76 -8.55
CA TRP A 196 13.04 -3.52 -8.69
C TRP A 196 13.43 -3.04 -10.08
N PHE A 197 12.96 -3.72 -11.11
CA PHE A 197 13.13 -3.35 -12.52
C PHE A 197 11.77 -3.08 -13.15
N ASP A 198 11.71 -2.20 -14.14
CA ASP A 198 10.53 -2.12 -14.99
C ASP A 198 10.28 -3.46 -15.67
N HIS A 199 9.02 -3.86 -15.74
CA HIS A 199 8.63 -5.12 -16.34
C HIS A 199 7.50 -4.91 -17.36
N PRO A 200 7.64 -5.43 -18.62
CA PRO A 200 6.63 -5.19 -19.66
C PRO A 200 5.23 -5.70 -19.31
N GLY A 201 5.15 -6.74 -18.48
CA GLY A 201 3.87 -7.32 -18.03
C GLY A 201 3.07 -6.42 -17.08
N ASP A 202 3.70 -5.44 -16.43
CA ASP A 202 3.02 -4.54 -15.49
C ASP A 202 2.20 -3.46 -16.22
N GLY A 203 2.46 -3.23 -17.51
CA GLY A 203 1.82 -2.18 -18.29
C GLY A 203 2.21 -0.76 -17.86
N ALA A 204 3.09 -0.61 -16.87
CA ALA A 204 3.59 0.65 -16.31
C ALA A 204 5.05 0.50 -15.90
N CYS A 205 5.81 1.60 -15.91
CA CYS A 205 7.23 1.63 -15.54
C CYS A 205 7.38 2.02 -14.06
N LEU A 206 7.08 1.09 -13.17
CA LEU A 206 7.07 1.28 -11.71
C LEU A 206 8.44 1.03 -11.05
N GLY A 207 9.36 0.34 -11.74
CA GLY A 207 10.63 -0.08 -11.21
C GLY A 207 11.52 1.07 -10.73
N LEU A 208 12.37 0.76 -9.76
CA LEU A 208 13.48 1.65 -9.36
C LEU A 208 14.53 1.76 -10.47
N ARG A 209 14.54 0.79 -11.37
CA ARG A 209 15.50 0.66 -12.48
C ARG A 209 14.72 0.43 -13.77
N LYS A 210 15.34 0.83 -14.89
CA LYS A 210 14.81 0.60 -16.24
C LYS A 210 14.71 -0.90 -16.56
N TYR A 211 14.14 -1.24 -17.71
CA TYR A 211 14.08 -2.62 -18.20
C TYR A 211 15.46 -3.29 -18.19
N LEU A 212 15.49 -4.53 -17.75
CA LEU A 212 16.69 -5.37 -17.82
C LEU A 212 16.73 -6.07 -19.20
N ASP A 213 17.07 -5.32 -20.23
CA ASP A 213 17.17 -5.75 -21.61
C ASP A 213 18.45 -5.23 -22.28
N ALA A 214 18.63 -5.54 -23.57
CA ALA A 214 19.81 -5.11 -24.33
C ALA A 214 19.88 -3.59 -24.56
N THR A 215 18.76 -2.87 -24.43
CA THR A 215 18.68 -1.43 -24.68
C THR A 215 19.04 -0.63 -23.43
N TYR A 216 18.49 -1.01 -22.29
CA TYR A 216 18.57 -0.22 -21.05
C TYR A 216 19.45 -0.85 -19.98
N ASN A 217 19.72 -2.15 -20.08
CA ASN A 217 20.60 -2.91 -19.17
C ASN A 217 20.29 -2.69 -17.67
N GLY A 218 19.03 -2.44 -17.33
CA GLY A 218 18.62 -2.25 -15.95
C GLY A 218 19.27 -1.03 -15.28
N GLU A 219 19.55 0.05 -15.99
CA GLU A 219 20.10 1.29 -15.42
C GLU A 219 19.21 1.84 -14.30
N ALA A 220 19.84 2.40 -13.26
CA ALA A 220 19.12 3.06 -12.18
C ALA A 220 18.36 4.30 -12.69
N LYS A 221 17.11 4.46 -12.27
CA LYS A 221 16.33 5.70 -12.46
C LYS A 221 16.57 6.67 -11.29
N PRO A 222 16.27 7.97 -11.41
CA PRO A 222 16.39 8.92 -10.30
C PRO A 222 15.72 8.47 -9.02
N VAL A 223 14.57 7.79 -9.08
CA VAL A 223 13.85 7.24 -7.91
C VAL A 223 14.69 6.23 -7.11
N TRP A 224 15.63 5.52 -7.74
CA TRP A 224 16.58 4.65 -7.06
C TRP A 224 17.40 5.39 -6.02
N TYR A 225 17.88 6.57 -6.35
CA TYR A 225 18.71 7.38 -5.44
C TYR A 225 17.86 8.00 -4.34
N VAL A 226 16.62 8.40 -4.62
CA VAL A 226 15.66 8.84 -3.58
C VAL A 226 15.42 7.71 -2.58
N TYR A 227 15.18 6.48 -3.07
CA TYR A 227 15.00 5.31 -2.22
C TYR A 227 16.23 5.03 -1.35
N GLN A 228 17.45 5.18 -1.88
CA GLN A 228 18.69 5.00 -1.13
C GLN A 228 18.91 6.07 -0.06
N LYS A 229 18.45 7.31 -0.28
CA LYS A 229 18.61 8.42 0.66
C LYS A 229 17.53 8.45 1.75
N ALA A 230 16.40 7.81 1.52
CA ALA A 230 15.33 7.71 2.51
C ALA A 230 15.85 7.10 3.81
N ASN A 231 15.49 7.72 4.96
CA ASN A 231 15.92 7.36 6.30
C ASN A 231 17.44 7.45 6.55
N THR A 232 18.13 8.34 5.83
CA THR A 232 19.55 8.66 6.05
C THR A 232 19.71 10.11 6.45
N GLU A 233 20.91 10.50 6.92
CA GLU A 233 21.25 11.90 7.25
C GLU A 233 21.20 12.84 6.03
N GLU A 234 21.24 12.29 4.80
CA GLU A 234 21.19 13.05 3.56
C GLU A 234 19.76 13.24 3.02
N GLU A 235 18.74 12.66 3.66
CA GLU A 235 17.35 12.65 3.17
C GLU A 235 16.82 14.06 2.94
N ASP A 236 16.88 14.92 3.95
CA ASP A 236 16.25 16.24 3.91
C ASP A 236 16.85 17.10 2.80
N GLU A 237 18.20 17.19 2.74
CA GLU A 237 18.90 17.93 1.70
C GLU A 237 18.59 17.38 0.30
N TYR A 238 18.61 16.05 0.16
CA TYR A 238 18.37 15.41 -1.14
C TYR A 238 16.93 15.57 -1.62
N PHE A 239 15.95 15.56 -0.70
CA PHE A 239 14.55 15.66 -1.06
C PHE A 239 14.07 17.07 -1.37
N GLU A 240 14.78 18.13 -0.94
CA GLU A 240 14.41 19.52 -1.22
C GLU A 240 14.20 19.82 -2.72
N GLN A 241 14.97 19.17 -3.60
CA GLN A 241 14.85 19.36 -5.04
C GLN A 241 13.46 18.99 -5.60
N PHE A 242 12.70 18.15 -4.90
CA PHE A 242 11.38 17.69 -5.35
C PHE A 242 10.24 18.60 -4.91
N LEU A 243 10.46 19.56 -4.01
CA LEU A 243 9.45 20.52 -3.59
C LEU A 243 8.85 21.28 -4.79
N SER A 244 9.71 21.74 -5.69
CA SER A 244 9.28 22.46 -6.90
C SER A 244 8.52 21.58 -7.88
N VAL A 245 8.85 20.30 -7.99
CA VAL A 245 8.17 19.33 -8.85
C VAL A 245 6.75 19.05 -8.35
N ILE A 246 6.59 18.98 -7.03
CA ILE A 246 5.28 18.78 -6.36
C ILE A 246 4.47 20.07 -6.34
N GLY A 247 5.13 21.23 -6.40
CA GLY A 247 4.50 22.54 -6.34
C GLY A 247 4.23 23.02 -4.91
N ILE A 248 5.09 22.63 -3.96
CA ILE A 248 5.02 23.03 -2.55
C ILE A 248 6.32 23.75 -2.16
N SER A 249 6.26 24.55 -1.08
CA SER A 249 7.41 25.30 -0.57
C SER A 249 8.10 24.62 0.62
N ASP A 250 7.43 23.67 1.25
CA ASP A 250 7.93 23.00 2.46
C ASP A 250 7.22 21.65 2.64
N TRP A 251 7.89 20.65 3.19
CA TRP A 251 7.33 19.32 3.44
C TRP A 251 6.20 19.31 4.47
N ASN A 252 6.22 20.20 5.46
CA ASN A 252 5.15 20.31 6.46
C ASN A 252 3.77 20.61 5.85
N ILE A 253 3.71 21.11 4.60
CA ILE A 253 2.45 21.41 3.92
C ILE A 253 1.67 20.15 3.55
N ILE A 254 2.35 19.01 3.35
CA ILE A 254 1.70 17.77 2.95
C ILE A 254 1.11 16.98 4.11
N GLU A 255 1.52 17.31 5.33
CA GLU A 255 0.99 16.70 6.54
C GLU A 255 -0.39 17.31 6.85
N LYS A 256 -1.45 16.57 6.50
CA LYS A 256 -2.85 16.96 6.73
C LYS A 256 -3.44 16.07 7.83
N PHE A 257 -3.54 16.62 9.03
CA PHE A 257 -4.11 15.93 10.19
C PHE A 257 -5.56 16.36 10.47
#